data_73d11fb7bb7c56ae7c1c4a4b44812652
#
_entry.id   73d11fb7bb7c56ae7c1c4a4b44812652
#
_cell.length_a   1.000
_cell.length_b   1.000
_cell.length_c   1.000
_cell.angle_alpha   90.00
_cell.angle_beta   90.00
_cell.angle_gamma   90.00
#
_symmetry.space_group_name_H-M   'P 1'
#
loop_
_entity.id
_entity.type
_entity.pdbx_description
1 polymer ?
#
loop_
_entity_poly.entity_id
_entity_poly.type
_entity_poly.pdbx_seq_one_letter_code
_entity_poly.pdbx_strand_id
1 'polypeptide(L)'
;MMIDFNDYRRVAGDEIVDQIIKEVKPLQGKDVHHVNSTYYGGGVAEILDSLVFLMNKIGINAGWRLIKGSDEFFHVTKLIHDGCQGADISLTPSMIQVYEETIARNANFTHLKNSDAVIAHDPQVLPLITHYKKNQPWVWRCHIDITRPNPALWDFLKNFINKYDEMVVSDKSFIKEDIKIRQSIIMPSIDPLTDKNKEISLSEAEIILGKAGVKFNKPVISQIARFDVWKDPLGVITAYEIAKKETDCQLVLLGNYATDDPGGDEMYRKTVQRAKESEDVTVLVNLENNDLTVNALQRLSKIVIQKSTREGFGLTVSEALWKGTPVIGGKVGGIINQIIDGKNGYLVEDINECAQKIIYLLKDEELRKQMGEFGKQYVKKNFLITRHLLDYIRLLNRVIG
;
A
#
# COMPACT_ATOMS: atom_id res chain seq x y z
N MET A 1 2.93 21.81 12.03
CA MET A 1 2.47 21.49 13.41
C MET A 1 2.97 20.08 13.71
N MET A 2 3.66 19.87 14.85
CA MET A 2 4.06 18.50 15.21
C MET A 2 2.81 17.71 15.63
N ILE A 3 2.55 16.55 15.01
CA ILE A 3 1.44 15.67 15.36
C ILE A 3 1.71 15.09 16.76
N ASP A 4 0.75 15.28 17.68
CA ASP A 4 0.71 14.60 18.98
C ASP A 4 -0.12 13.31 18.87
N PHE A 5 0.25 12.29 19.65
CA PHE A 5 -0.51 11.03 19.64
C PHE A 5 -1.99 11.23 20.03
N ASN A 6 -2.28 12.20 20.88
CA ASN A 6 -3.64 12.56 21.26
C ASN A 6 -4.48 13.17 20.12
N ASP A 7 -3.85 13.68 19.05
CA ASP A 7 -4.59 14.18 17.89
C ASP A 7 -5.42 13.07 17.21
N TYR A 8 -5.00 11.81 17.36
CA TYR A 8 -5.73 10.66 16.84
C TYR A 8 -7.07 10.40 17.55
N ARG A 9 -7.30 10.91 18.76
CA ARG A 9 -8.58 10.78 19.47
C ARG A 9 -9.75 11.32 18.66
N ARG A 10 -9.55 12.46 18.00
CA ARG A 10 -10.59 13.11 17.19
C ARG A 10 -10.97 12.30 15.97
N VAL A 11 -10.04 11.58 15.36
CA VAL A 11 -10.24 10.87 14.09
C VAL A 11 -10.51 9.38 14.28
N ALA A 12 -9.81 8.73 15.18
CA ALA A 12 -9.95 7.28 15.43
C ALA A 12 -10.92 6.96 16.58
N GLY A 13 -11.05 7.86 17.55
CA GLY A 13 -11.86 7.70 18.77
C GLY A 13 -11.01 7.44 20.02
N ASP A 14 -11.61 7.70 21.19
CA ASP A 14 -10.92 7.57 22.48
C ASP A 14 -10.60 6.12 22.83
N GLU A 15 -11.52 5.20 22.55
CA GLU A 15 -11.40 3.79 22.92
C GLU A 15 -10.10 3.14 22.40
N ILE A 16 -9.79 3.33 21.12
CA ILE A 16 -8.58 2.73 20.51
C ILE A 16 -7.31 3.38 21.04
N VAL A 17 -7.32 4.70 21.27
CA VAL A 17 -6.18 5.42 21.82
C VAL A 17 -5.90 4.98 23.26
N ASP A 18 -6.93 4.87 24.10
CA ASP A 18 -6.80 4.38 25.49
C ASP A 18 -6.31 2.93 25.53
N GLN A 19 -6.78 2.10 24.59
CA GLN A 19 -6.32 0.72 24.46
C GLN A 19 -4.83 0.65 24.10
N ILE A 20 -4.37 1.48 23.14
CA ILE A 20 -2.95 1.58 22.78
C ILE A 20 -2.13 1.98 23.99
N ILE A 21 -2.51 3.05 24.74
CA ILE A 21 -1.82 3.54 25.93
C ILE A 21 -1.74 2.45 27.02
N LYS A 22 -2.76 1.64 27.14
CA LYS A 22 -2.78 0.52 28.09
C LYS A 22 -1.85 -0.61 27.67
N GLU A 23 -1.97 -1.06 26.40
CA GLU A 23 -1.28 -2.26 25.92
C GLU A 23 0.20 -2.04 25.59
N VAL A 24 0.65 -0.78 25.40
CA VAL A 24 2.06 -0.45 25.13
C VAL A 24 2.96 -0.51 26.35
N LYS A 25 2.41 -0.48 27.59
CA LYS A 25 3.20 -0.37 28.82
C LYS A 25 4.38 -1.36 28.94
N PRO A 26 4.23 -2.66 28.58
CA PRO A 26 5.35 -3.61 28.66
C PRO A 26 6.45 -3.34 27.62
N LEU A 27 6.15 -2.56 26.59
CA LEU A 27 7.05 -2.28 25.46
C LEU A 27 7.77 -0.92 25.58
N GLN A 28 7.46 -0.14 26.62
CA GLN A 28 8.13 1.15 26.82
C GLN A 28 9.63 0.96 27.04
N GLY A 29 10.44 1.73 26.29
CA GLY A 29 11.89 1.65 26.30
C GLY A 29 12.48 0.45 25.52
N LYS A 30 11.65 -0.40 24.92
CA LYS A 30 12.11 -1.50 24.07
C LYS A 30 12.63 -1.02 22.72
N ASP A 31 13.76 -1.58 22.28
CA ASP A 31 14.38 -1.28 21.00
C ASP A 31 13.83 -2.19 19.91
N VAL A 32 13.00 -1.65 19.03
CA VAL A 32 12.36 -2.38 17.91
C VAL A 32 12.87 -1.81 16.58
N HIS A 33 13.45 -2.67 15.73
CA HIS A 33 13.97 -2.23 14.44
C HIS A 33 13.18 -2.81 13.28
N HIS A 34 12.69 -1.91 12.42
CA HIS A 34 12.14 -2.23 11.10
C HIS A 34 13.25 -2.16 10.06
N VAL A 35 13.35 -3.16 9.19
CA VAL A 35 14.35 -3.20 8.11
C VAL A 35 13.65 -3.40 6.77
N ASN A 36 13.90 -2.52 5.81
CA ASN A 36 13.43 -2.66 4.43
C ASN A 36 14.44 -2.11 3.42
N SER A 37 14.07 -2.07 2.14
CA SER A 37 14.97 -1.69 1.04
C SER A 37 14.81 -0.26 0.55
N THR A 38 13.73 0.44 0.89
CA THR A 38 13.47 1.78 0.38
C THR A 38 12.83 2.69 1.43
N TYR A 39 13.16 3.97 1.34
CA TYR A 39 12.56 5.04 2.14
C TYR A 39 11.42 5.76 1.42
N TYR A 40 11.30 5.59 0.10
CA TYR A 40 10.34 6.28 -0.76
C TYR A 40 9.61 5.33 -1.70
N GLY A 41 8.48 5.80 -2.23
CA GLY A 41 7.92 5.25 -3.44
C GLY A 41 7.13 3.97 -3.27
N GLY A 42 6.28 3.89 -2.25
CA GLY A 42 5.37 2.76 -2.12
C GLY A 42 4.66 2.70 -0.78
N GLY A 43 3.58 1.93 -0.72
CA GLY A 43 2.74 1.84 0.47
C GLY A 43 3.47 1.34 1.72
N VAL A 44 4.52 0.53 1.57
CA VAL A 44 5.31 0.03 2.71
C VAL A 44 6.10 1.15 3.39
N ALA A 45 6.78 1.98 2.60
CA ALA A 45 7.52 3.13 3.14
C ALA A 45 6.57 4.13 3.81
N GLU A 46 5.41 4.38 3.21
CA GLU A 46 4.38 5.27 3.74
C GLU A 46 3.82 4.77 5.09
N ILE A 47 3.54 3.47 5.20
CA ILE A 47 3.09 2.86 6.46
C ILE A 47 4.20 2.95 7.52
N LEU A 48 5.46 2.66 7.15
CA LEU A 48 6.58 2.66 8.08
C LEU A 48 6.90 4.06 8.61
N ASP A 49 6.79 5.10 7.79
CA ASP A 49 6.98 6.47 8.22
C ASP A 49 6.03 6.82 9.38
N SER A 50 4.75 6.57 9.23
CA SER A 50 3.75 6.79 10.28
C SER A 50 3.91 5.82 11.45
N LEU A 51 4.14 4.53 11.20
CA LEU A 51 4.20 3.50 12.24
C LEU A 51 5.39 3.72 13.17
N VAL A 52 6.60 3.92 12.62
CA VAL A 52 7.82 4.14 13.41
C VAL A 52 7.73 5.46 14.19
N PHE A 53 7.19 6.52 13.56
CA PHE A 53 6.92 7.77 14.26
C PHE A 53 5.99 7.55 15.47
N LEU A 54 4.87 6.87 15.28
CA LEU A 54 3.90 6.63 16.35
C LEU A 54 4.44 5.72 17.45
N MET A 55 5.20 4.66 17.11
CA MET A 55 5.86 3.81 18.09
C MET A 55 6.75 4.65 19.04
N ASN A 56 7.54 5.58 18.48
CA ASN A 56 8.38 6.48 19.29
C ASN A 56 7.53 7.43 20.14
N LYS A 57 6.40 7.94 19.64
CA LYS A 57 5.50 8.81 20.41
C LYS A 57 4.87 8.13 21.63
N ILE A 58 4.72 6.83 21.60
CA ILE A 58 4.14 6.05 22.71
C ILE A 58 5.19 5.36 23.59
N GLY A 59 6.49 5.65 23.38
CA GLY A 59 7.59 5.21 24.25
C GLY A 59 8.28 3.90 23.85
N ILE A 60 8.05 3.39 22.65
CA ILE A 60 8.86 2.32 22.05
C ILE A 60 10.03 2.99 21.32
N ASN A 61 11.27 2.54 21.53
CA ASN A 61 12.43 3.01 20.78
C ASN A 61 12.44 2.34 19.39
N ALA A 62 11.63 2.86 18.48
CA ALA A 62 11.50 2.28 17.15
C ALA A 62 12.53 2.88 16.18
N GLY A 63 13.29 2.03 15.53
CA GLY A 63 14.26 2.41 14.50
C GLY A 63 13.88 1.88 13.12
N TRP A 64 14.18 2.65 12.08
CA TRP A 64 14.01 2.22 10.70
C TRP A 64 15.37 2.14 10.02
N ARG A 65 15.74 0.96 9.54
CA ARG A 65 17.01 0.65 8.88
C ARG A 65 16.77 0.34 7.42
N LEU A 66 17.60 0.90 6.55
CA LEU A 66 17.58 0.62 5.12
C LEU A 66 18.77 -0.23 4.74
N ILE A 67 18.54 -1.23 3.88
CA ILE A 67 19.61 -1.90 3.18
C ILE A 67 20.02 -1.07 1.96
N LYS A 68 21.29 -1.20 1.57
CA LYS A 68 21.84 -0.61 0.34
C LYS A 68 22.08 -1.72 -0.67
N GLY A 69 21.69 -1.50 -1.91
CA GLY A 69 21.90 -2.43 -3.03
C GLY A 69 22.42 -1.72 -4.26
N SER A 70 23.02 -2.47 -5.18
CA SER A 70 23.30 -2.03 -6.55
C SER A 70 22.05 -2.17 -7.42
N ASP A 71 22.07 -1.59 -8.62
CA ASP A 71 21.01 -1.76 -9.60
C ASP A 71 20.78 -3.24 -9.93
N GLU A 72 21.85 -4.03 -10.00
CA GLU A 72 21.77 -5.48 -10.22
C GLU A 72 21.03 -6.19 -9.07
N PHE A 73 21.29 -5.82 -7.81
CA PHE A 73 20.57 -6.35 -6.66
C PHE A 73 19.09 -6.00 -6.74
N PHE A 74 18.75 -4.75 -7.05
CA PHE A 74 17.35 -4.33 -7.17
C PHE A 74 16.65 -4.99 -8.36
N HIS A 75 17.36 -5.24 -9.46
CA HIS A 75 16.83 -6.05 -10.56
C HIS A 75 16.50 -7.48 -10.11
N VAL A 76 17.40 -8.15 -9.38
CA VAL A 76 17.14 -9.50 -8.84
C VAL A 76 15.97 -9.49 -7.86
N THR A 77 15.92 -8.54 -6.94
CA THR A 77 14.82 -8.47 -5.97
C THR A 77 13.48 -8.10 -6.60
N LYS A 78 13.48 -7.38 -7.73
CA LYS A 78 12.27 -7.16 -8.53
C LYS A 78 11.77 -8.47 -9.14
N LEU A 79 12.66 -9.30 -9.70
CA LEU A 79 12.29 -10.64 -10.19
C LEU A 79 11.72 -11.50 -9.05
N ILE A 80 12.35 -11.48 -7.87
CA ILE A 80 11.84 -12.18 -6.69
C ILE A 80 10.44 -11.68 -6.32
N HIS A 81 10.23 -10.36 -6.30
CA HIS A 81 8.92 -9.76 -6.04
C HIS A 81 7.86 -10.24 -7.04
N ASP A 82 8.16 -10.19 -8.34
CA ASP A 82 7.24 -10.62 -9.40
C ASP A 82 6.96 -12.12 -9.33
N GLY A 83 7.98 -12.93 -9.03
CA GLY A 83 7.82 -14.36 -8.80
C GLY A 83 7.00 -14.69 -7.55
N CYS A 84 7.09 -13.90 -6.48
CA CYS A 84 6.17 -14.01 -5.33
C CYS A 84 4.71 -13.80 -5.76
N GLN A 85 4.47 -12.93 -6.73
CA GLN A 85 3.14 -12.69 -7.32
C GLN A 85 2.77 -13.70 -8.42
N GLY A 86 3.59 -14.73 -8.65
CA GLY A 86 3.31 -15.83 -9.56
C GLY A 86 3.82 -15.62 -11.00
N ALA A 87 4.71 -14.65 -11.23
CA ALA A 87 5.39 -14.58 -12.52
C ALA A 87 6.28 -15.81 -12.75
N ASP A 88 6.34 -16.26 -14.00
CA ASP A 88 7.24 -17.34 -14.41
C ASP A 88 8.67 -16.80 -14.50
N ILE A 89 9.43 -17.01 -13.43
CA ILE A 89 10.81 -16.55 -13.29
C ILE A 89 11.73 -17.68 -12.87
N SER A 90 12.99 -17.57 -13.22
CA SER A 90 14.05 -18.47 -12.76
C SER A 90 15.24 -17.66 -12.27
N LEU A 91 15.71 -17.95 -11.06
CA LEU A 91 16.94 -17.33 -10.51
C LEU A 91 18.15 -18.14 -10.91
N THR A 92 19.11 -17.49 -11.56
CA THR A 92 20.41 -18.12 -11.85
C THR A 92 21.28 -18.17 -10.59
N PRO A 93 22.30 -19.04 -10.52
CA PRO A 93 23.25 -19.05 -9.40
C PRO A 93 23.92 -17.70 -9.16
N SER A 94 24.24 -16.94 -10.21
CA SER A 94 24.81 -15.58 -10.07
C SER A 94 23.82 -14.59 -9.45
N MET A 95 22.54 -14.64 -9.80
CA MET A 95 21.50 -13.81 -9.19
C MET A 95 21.36 -14.13 -7.70
N ILE A 96 21.35 -15.41 -7.33
CA ILE A 96 21.30 -15.84 -5.94
C ILE A 96 22.51 -15.32 -5.18
N GLN A 97 23.71 -15.42 -5.76
CA GLN A 97 24.93 -14.89 -5.17
C GLN A 97 24.85 -13.38 -4.93
N VAL A 98 24.43 -12.59 -5.92
CA VAL A 98 24.22 -11.13 -5.80
C VAL A 98 23.26 -10.81 -4.64
N TYR A 99 22.15 -11.54 -4.55
CA TYR A 99 21.15 -11.38 -3.51
C TYR A 99 21.75 -11.65 -2.12
N GLU A 100 22.38 -12.79 -1.91
CA GLU A 100 22.91 -13.20 -0.61
C GLU A 100 24.12 -12.35 -0.18
N GLU A 101 25.08 -12.07 -1.09
CA GLU A 101 26.25 -11.26 -0.77
C GLU A 101 25.92 -9.81 -0.45
N THR A 102 24.91 -9.24 -1.15
CA THR A 102 24.47 -7.88 -0.85
C THR A 102 23.88 -7.81 0.56
N ILE A 103 23.10 -8.79 0.96
CA ILE A 103 22.55 -8.84 2.32
C ILE A 103 23.62 -9.13 3.35
N ALA A 104 24.60 -10.00 3.07
CA ALA A 104 25.75 -10.25 3.95
C ALA A 104 26.54 -8.96 4.24
N ARG A 105 26.77 -8.15 3.20
CA ARG A 105 27.40 -6.83 3.37
C ARG A 105 26.58 -5.89 4.25
N ASN A 106 25.27 -5.82 4.02
CA ASN A 106 24.37 -4.98 4.81
C ASN A 106 24.29 -5.38 6.29
N ALA A 107 24.39 -6.67 6.60
CA ALA A 107 24.40 -7.16 7.98
C ALA A 107 25.47 -6.51 8.87
N ASN A 108 26.61 -6.08 8.29
CA ASN A 108 27.66 -5.40 9.02
C ASN A 108 27.30 -3.96 9.44
N PHE A 109 26.31 -3.34 8.80
CA PHE A 109 25.93 -1.92 8.99
C PHE A 109 24.55 -1.71 9.60
N THR A 110 23.71 -2.74 9.68
CA THR A 110 22.35 -2.60 10.18
C THR A 110 22.26 -2.57 11.72
N HIS A 111 23.31 -3.06 12.43
CA HIS A 111 23.45 -2.96 13.90
C HIS A 111 22.26 -3.47 14.70
N LEU A 112 21.77 -4.67 14.40
CA LEU A 112 20.55 -5.24 15.01
C LEU A 112 20.78 -6.13 16.24
N LYS A 113 22.06 -6.31 16.67
CA LYS A 113 22.42 -7.29 17.73
C LYS A 113 21.74 -7.01 19.08
N ASN A 114 21.49 -5.75 19.39
CA ASN A 114 20.99 -5.31 20.70
C ASN A 114 19.50 -4.92 20.63
N SER A 115 18.82 -5.22 19.54
CA SER A 115 17.38 -4.98 19.45
C SER A 115 16.60 -5.94 20.34
N ASP A 116 15.49 -5.50 20.92
CA ASP A 116 14.52 -6.37 21.59
C ASP A 116 13.67 -7.15 20.58
N ALA A 117 13.45 -6.60 19.39
CA ALA A 117 12.84 -7.29 18.25
C ALA A 117 13.28 -6.70 16.91
N VAL A 118 13.29 -7.53 15.87
CA VAL A 118 13.57 -7.12 14.48
C VAL A 118 12.39 -7.51 13.58
N ILE A 119 11.92 -6.56 12.78
CA ILE A 119 10.86 -6.77 11.78
C ILE A 119 11.46 -6.53 10.40
N ALA A 120 11.64 -7.59 9.64
CA ALA A 120 12.17 -7.57 8.27
C ALA A 120 11.01 -7.51 7.28
N HIS A 121 11.02 -6.50 6.40
CA HIS A 121 9.93 -6.24 5.45
C HIS A 121 10.27 -6.74 4.05
N ASP A 122 9.40 -7.58 3.52
CA ASP A 122 9.45 -8.12 2.17
C ASP A 122 10.68 -9.01 1.85
N PRO A 123 10.74 -9.64 0.69
CA PRO A 123 11.84 -10.56 0.37
C PRO A 123 13.21 -9.89 0.22
N GLN A 124 13.28 -8.58 -0.05
CA GLN A 124 14.55 -7.89 -0.25
C GLN A 124 15.52 -8.08 0.92
N VAL A 125 15.00 -8.14 2.14
CA VAL A 125 15.80 -8.24 3.37
C VAL A 125 15.75 -9.62 4.00
N LEU A 126 15.03 -10.56 3.41
CA LEU A 126 14.72 -11.86 3.99
C LEU A 126 15.97 -12.67 4.45
N PRO A 127 17.10 -12.73 3.70
CA PRO A 127 18.28 -13.47 4.14
C PRO A 127 19.03 -12.86 5.33
N LEU A 128 18.69 -11.62 5.76
CA LEU A 128 19.42 -10.89 6.79
C LEU A 128 19.53 -11.68 8.11
N ILE A 129 18.50 -12.42 8.47
CA ILE A 129 18.48 -13.28 9.66
C ILE A 129 19.62 -14.30 9.70
N THR A 130 20.13 -14.74 8.54
CA THR A 130 21.20 -15.74 8.47
C THR A 130 22.58 -15.21 8.89
N HIS A 131 22.72 -13.89 8.95
CA HIS A 131 23.99 -13.21 9.30
C HIS A 131 24.03 -12.73 10.75
N TYR A 132 22.98 -13.01 11.54
CA TYR A 132 22.95 -12.68 12.96
C TYR A 132 22.84 -13.95 13.82
N LYS A 133 23.58 -13.95 14.95
CA LYS A 133 23.25 -14.90 16.03
C LYS A 133 21.91 -14.45 16.61
N LYS A 134 20.91 -15.30 16.47
CA LYS A 134 19.53 -15.00 16.89
C LYS A 134 19.45 -15.01 18.42
N ASN A 135 19.43 -13.84 19.03
CA ASN A 135 19.28 -13.64 20.48
C ASN A 135 17.96 -12.95 20.84
N GLN A 136 17.24 -12.42 19.85
CA GLN A 136 15.96 -11.72 19.95
C GLN A 136 14.97 -12.27 18.92
N PRO A 137 13.65 -12.01 19.08
CA PRO A 137 12.66 -12.40 18.08
C PRO A 137 12.85 -11.64 16.76
N TRP A 138 12.68 -12.39 15.69
CA TRP A 138 12.68 -11.90 14.31
C TRP A 138 11.33 -12.19 13.66
N VAL A 139 10.68 -11.15 13.15
CA VAL A 139 9.41 -11.24 12.42
C VAL A 139 9.67 -10.92 10.96
N TRP A 140 9.19 -11.77 10.05
CA TRP A 140 9.14 -11.43 8.63
C TRP A 140 7.77 -10.89 8.27
N ARG A 141 7.72 -9.64 7.79
CA ARG A 141 6.51 -8.98 7.30
C ARG A 141 6.48 -9.01 5.79
N CYS A 142 5.57 -9.80 5.21
CA CYS A 142 5.33 -9.85 3.77
C CYS A 142 4.15 -8.93 3.41
N HIS A 143 4.40 -7.95 2.54
CA HIS A 143 3.37 -7.02 2.02
C HIS A 143 2.86 -7.44 0.64
N ILE A 144 3.51 -8.41 0.00
CA ILE A 144 3.26 -8.86 -1.38
C ILE A 144 2.12 -9.87 -1.39
N ASP A 145 1.35 -9.89 -2.47
CA ASP A 145 0.42 -10.98 -2.75
C ASP A 145 1.22 -12.27 -3.06
N ILE A 146 1.17 -13.20 -2.13
CA ILE A 146 1.79 -14.52 -2.24
C ILE A 146 0.76 -15.64 -2.36
N THR A 147 -0.44 -15.34 -2.87
CA THR A 147 -1.50 -16.36 -3.02
C THR A 147 -1.03 -17.54 -3.87
N ARG A 148 -0.36 -17.25 -4.98
CA ARG A 148 0.16 -18.27 -5.92
C ARG A 148 1.58 -17.91 -6.37
N PRO A 149 2.60 -18.05 -5.51
CA PRO A 149 3.97 -17.74 -5.88
C PRO A 149 4.53 -18.76 -6.88
N ASN A 150 5.56 -18.37 -7.61
CA ASN A 150 6.34 -19.33 -8.42
C ASN A 150 6.88 -20.43 -7.50
N PRO A 151 6.64 -21.72 -7.79
CA PRO A 151 6.96 -22.81 -6.87
C PRO A 151 8.47 -22.92 -6.53
N ALA A 152 9.33 -22.82 -7.55
CA ALA A 152 10.77 -22.94 -7.36
C ALA A 152 11.34 -21.77 -6.52
N LEU A 153 10.86 -20.55 -6.78
CA LEU A 153 11.19 -19.38 -5.97
C LEU A 153 10.69 -19.54 -4.53
N TRP A 154 9.47 -20.00 -4.35
CA TRP A 154 8.89 -20.16 -3.02
C TRP A 154 9.67 -21.19 -2.19
N ASP A 155 10.09 -22.30 -2.80
CA ASP A 155 10.95 -23.30 -2.16
C ASP A 155 12.29 -22.72 -1.74
N PHE A 156 12.87 -21.84 -2.55
CA PHE A 156 14.09 -21.12 -2.20
C PHE A 156 13.86 -20.17 -1.00
N LEU A 157 12.82 -19.36 -1.02
CA LEU A 157 12.53 -18.39 0.05
C LEU A 157 12.17 -19.05 1.38
N LYS A 158 11.52 -20.21 1.37
CA LYS A 158 11.18 -20.97 2.59
C LYS A 158 12.41 -21.30 3.46
N ASN A 159 13.60 -21.45 2.84
CA ASN A 159 14.84 -21.70 3.58
C ASN A 159 15.22 -20.55 4.52
N PHE A 160 14.81 -19.33 4.19
CA PHE A 160 15.00 -18.16 5.05
C PHE A 160 13.79 -17.94 5.97
N ILE A 161 12.56 -18.00 5.43
CA ILE A 161 11.32 -17.74 6.16
C ILE A 161 11.24 -18.59 7.43
N ASN A 162 11.54 -19.89 7.35
CA ASN A 162 11.47 -20.82 8.47
C ASN A 162 12.54 -20.57 9.57
N LYS A 163 13.44 -19.59 9.40
CA LYS A 163 14.38 -19.16 10.45
C LYS A 163 13.81 -18.02 11.32
N TYR A 164 12.77 -17.35 10.87
CA TYR A 164 12.06 -16.34 11.64
C TYR A 164 11.22 -16.97 12.76
N ASP A 165 10.74 -16.18 13.71
CA ASP A 165 9.84 -16.65 14.78
C ASP A 165 8.39 -16.56 14.36
N GLU A 166 8.07 -15.55 13.57
CA GLU A 166 6.71 -15.32 13.08
C GLU A 166 6.74 -14.67 11.68
N MET A 167 5.80 -15.05 10.84
CA MET A 167 5.50 -14.43 9.56
C MET A 167 4.21 -13.62 9.69
N VAL A 168 4.23 -12.38 9.24
CA VAL A 168 3.05 -11.51 9.20
C VAL A 168 2.68 -11.22 7.76
N VAL A 169 1.43 -11.46 7.40
CA VAL A 169 0.87 -11.23 6.07
C VAL A 169 -0.28 -10.21 6.11
N SER A 170 -0.68 -9.71 4.94
CA SER A 170 -1.74 -8.69 4.83
C SER A 170 -3.14 -9.27 4.70
N ASP A 171 -3.27 -10.54 4.33
CA ASP A 171 -4.55 -11.19 4.05
C ASP A 171 -4.55 -12.66 4.43
N LYS A 172 -5.75 -13.20 4.72
CA LYS A 172 -5.93 -14.62 5.05
C LYS A 172 -5.52 -15.55 3.89
N SER A 173 -5.74 -15.11 2.65
CA SER A 173 -5.37 -15.90 1.46
C SER A 173 -3.85 -16.02 1.27
N PHE A 174 -3.06 -15.21 1.97
CA PHE A 174 -1.60 -15.25 1.94
C PHE A 174 -1.00 -16.21 2.98
N ILE A 175 -1.81 -16.79 3.86
CA ILE A 175 -1.37 -17.85 4.79
C ILE A 175 -0.94 -19.08 3.97
N LYS A 176 0.19 -19.68 4.35
CA LYS A 176 0.82 -20.80 3.65
C LYS A 176 0.93 -22.04 4.56
N GLU A 177 0.32 -23.14 4.14
CA GLU A 177 0.33 -24.39 4.92
C GLU A 177 1.72 -25.03 5.03
N ASP A 178 2.60 -24.75 4.07
CA ASP A 178 3.98 -25.26 4.02
C ASP A 178 5.00 -24.39 4.79
N ILE A 179 4.59 -23.33 5.46
CA ILE A 179 5.38 -22.53 6.39
C ILE A 179 5.19 -23.04 7.82
N LYS A 180 6.29 -23.40 8.49
CA LYS A 180 6.28 -24.07 9.80
C LYS A 180 6.18 -23.11 10.99
N ILE A 181 6.56 -21.85 10.81
CA ILE A 181 6.51 -20.83 11.87
C ILE A 181 5.08 -20.28 12.01
N ARG A 182 4.84 -19.62 13.14
CA ARG A 182 3.57 -18.92 13.36
C ARG A 182 3.31 -17.90 12.27
N GLN A 183 2.05 -17.81 11.83
CA GLN A 183 1.61 -16.84 10.85
C GLN A 183 0.48 -15.99 11.44
N SER A 184 0.58 -14.67 11.27
CA SER A 184 -0.41 -13.69 11.71
C SER A 184 -0.84 -12.78 10.58
N ILE A 185 -2.02 -12.22 10.71
CA ILE A 185 -2.57 -11.27 9.74
C ILE A 185 -2.57 -9.89 10.37
N ILE A 186 -1.88 -8.94 9.76
CA ILE A 186 -1.98 -7.51 10.06
C ILE A 186 -2.26 -6.79 8.75
N MET A 187 -3.50 -6.33 8.57
CA MET A 187 -3.87 -5.59 7.37
C MET A 187 -3.16 -4.24 7.33
N PRO A 188 -2.69 -3.77 6.17
CA PRO A 188 -2.18 -2.41 5.98
C PRO A 188 -3.18 -1.34 6.41
N SER A 189 -2.73 -0.09 6.47
CA SER A 189 -3.51 1.02 6.98
C SER A 189 -3.07 2.33 6.36
N ILE A 190 -3.91 3.34 6.49
CA ILE A 190 -3.61 4.73 6.15
C ILE A 190 -3.49 5.57 7.42
N ASP A 191 -2.68 6.62 7.38
CA ASP A 191 -2.62 7.61 8.45
C ASP A 191 -3.54 8.80 8.10
N PRO A 192 -4.61 9.04 8.89
CA PRO A 192 -5.60 10.08 8.60
C PRO A 192 -5.08 11.51 8.82
N LEU A 193 -3.91 11.70 9.43
CA LEU A 193 -3.34 13.02 9.75
C LEU A 193 -2.25 13.47 8.78
N THR A 194 -1.79 12.62 7.86
CA THR A 194 -0.82 13.00 6.81
C THR A 194 -1.45 13.94 5.78
N ASP A 195 -0.62 14.67 5.05
CA ASP A 195 -1.07 15.55 3.95
C ASP A 195 -1.92 14.82 2.92
N LYS A 196 -1.64 13.55 2.68
CA LYS A 196 -2.41 12.70 1.78
C LYS A 196 -3.83 12.44 2.27
N ASN A 197 -4.08 12.41 3.60
CA ASN A 197 -5.34 11.93 4.15
C ASN A 197 -6.06 12.90 5.10
N LYS A 198 -5.37 13.96 5.55
CA LYS A 198 -5.97 14.98 6.44
C LYS A 198 -7.19 15.64 5.81
N GLU A 199 -8.07 16.17 6.65
CA GLU A 199 -9.21 16.93 6.17
C GLU A 199 -8.75 18.23 5.51
N ILE A 200 -9.25 18.49 4.30
CA ILE A 200 -9.13 19.75 3.57
C ILE A 200 -10.51 20.14 3.04
N SER A 201 -10.77 21.43 2.88
CA SER A 201 -12.03 21.92 2.33
C SER A 201 -12.12 21.63 0.82
N LEU A 202 -13.36 21.53 0.29
CA LEU A 202 -13.55 21.35 -1.16
C LEU A 202 -12.96 22.50 -1.96
N SER A 203 -13.05 23.74 -1.47
CA SER A 203 -12.44 24.91 -2.12
C SER A 203 -10.91 24.85 -2.16
N GLU A 204 -10.27 24.35 -1.09
CA GLU A 204 -8.82 24.11 -1.08
C GLU A 204 -8.43 23.02 -2.06
N ALA A 205 -9.20 21.94 -2.12
CA ALA A 205 -8.98 20.86 -3.07
C ALA A 205 -9.11 21.34 -4.54
N GLU A 206 -10.11 22.19 -4.84
CA GLU A 206 -10.26 22.81 -6.17
C GLU A 206 -9.08 23.71 -6.56
N ILE A 207 -8.55 24.48 -5.61
CA ILE A 207 -7.36 25.32 -5.86
C ILE A 207 -6.14 24.44 -6.15
N ILE A 208 -5.94 23.37 -5.39
CA ILE A 208 -4.81 22.44 -5.57
C ILE A 208 -4.86 21.81 -6.97
N LEU A 209 -6.01 21.25 -7.34
CA LEU A 209 -6.15 20.56 -8.63
C LEU A 209 -6.20 21.55 -9.81
N GLY A 210 -6.75 22.76 -9.61
CA GLY A 210 -6.71 23.81 -10.63
C GLY A 210 -5.28 24.20 -11.00
N LYS A 211 -4.37 24.30 -10.01
CA LYS A 211 -2.93 24.50 -10.24
C LYS A 211 -2.29 23.34 -10.99
N ALA A 212 -2.77 22.12 -10.79
CA ALA A 212 -2.32 20.93 -11.54
C ALA A 212 -2.96 20.82 -12.94
N GLY A 213 -3.81 21.78 -13.34
CA GLY A 213 -4.40 21.84 -14.69
C GLY A 213 -5.73 21.08 -14.84
N VAL A 214 -6.32 20.57 -13.75
CA VAL A 214 -7.62 19.89 -13.79
C VAL A 214 -8.74 20.93 -13.88
N LYS A 215 -9.67 20.73 -14.80
CA LYS A 215 -10.88 21.56 -14.97
C LYS A 215 -12.06 20.87 -14.32
N PHE A 216 -12.99 21.64 -13.72
CA PHE A 216 -14.17 21.10 -13.01
C PHE A 216 -15.47 21.36 -13.76
N ASN A 217 -15.42 21.38 -15.09
CA ASN A 217 -16.61 21.58 -15.93
C ASN A 217 -17.47 20.30 -16.09
N LYS A 218 -16.92 19.15 -15.69
CA LYS A 218 -17.58 17.83 -15.75
C LYS A 218 -17.28 17.02 -14.48
N PRO A 219 -18.15 16.04 -14.12
CA PRO A 219 -17.84 15.09 -13.05
C PRO A 219 -16.49 14.40 -13.28
N VAL A 220 -15.63 14.42 -12.26
CA VAL A 220 -14.32 13.77 -12.30
C VAL A 220 -14.44 12.34 -11.84
N ILE A 221 -13.90 11.41 -12.59
CA ILE A 221 -13.53 10.06 -12.13
C ILE A 221 -12.00 9.96 -12.18
N SER A 222 -11.40 9.20 -11.30
CA SER A 222 -9.93 9.17 -11.24
C SER A 222 -9.36 7.78 -10.99
N GLN A 223 -8.13 7.57 -11.46
CA GLN A 223 -7.25 6.50 -11.01
C GLN A 223 -6.00 7.12 -10.42
N ILE A 224 -5.63 6.70 -9.21
CA ILE A 224 -4.39 7.11 -8.54
C ILE A 224 -3.54 5.87 -8.32
N ALA A 225 -2.49 5.70 -9.12
CA ALA A 225 -1.63 4.53 -9.05
C ALA A 225 -0.29 4.80 -9.75
N ARG A 226 0.76 4.02 -9.43
CA ARG A 226 1.94 3.99 -10.28
C ARG A 226 1.56 3.52 -11.68
N PHE A 227 2.31 4.00 -12.68
CA PHE A 227 2.17 3.49 -14.04
C PHE A 227 2.81 2.11 -14.13
N ASP A 228 2.01 1.08 -13.93
CA ASP A 228 2.40 -0.32 -13.84
C ASP A 228 1.35 -1.18 -14.58
N VAL A 229 1.78 -2.24 -15.22
CA VAL A 229 0.90 -3.16 -15.96
C VAL A 229 -0.21 -3.74 -15.07
N TRP A 230 0.11 -4.00 -13.80
CA TRP A 230 -0.84 -4.57 -12.84
C TRP A 230 -1.94 -3.57 -12.39
N LYS A 231 -1.73 -2.27 -12.60
CA LYS A 231 -2.72 -1.22 -12.32
C LYS A 231 -3.67 -0.96 -13.47
N ASP A 232 -3.36 -1.51 -14.64
CA ASP A 232 -4.18 -1.50 -15.85
C ASP A 232 -4.73 -0.12 -16.26
N PRO A 233 -3.89 0.93 -16.39
CA PRO A 233 -4.35 2.26 -16.75
C PRO A 233 -5.00 2.30 -18.15
N LEU A 234 -4.55 1.46 -19.09
CA LEU A 234 -5.13 1.36 -20.43
C LEU A 234 -6.54 0.78 -20.40
N GLY A 235 -6.76 -0.24 -19.58
CA GLY A 235 -8.10 -0.80 -19.35
C GLY A 235 -9.04 0.18 -18.65
N VAL A 236 -8.51 1.04 -17.77
CA VAL A 236 -9.30 2.12 -17.15
C VAL A 236 -9.72 3.16 -18.18
N ILE A 237 -8.81 3.59 -19.09
CA ILE A 237 -9.17 4.50 -20.21
C ILE A 237 -10.26 3.86 -21.07
N THR A 238 -10.13 2.57 -21.41
CA THR A 238 -11.12 1.88 -22.22
C THR A 238 -12.49 1.80 -21.52
N ALA A 239 -12.53 1.48 -20.21
CA ALA A 239 -13.77 1.49 -19.44
C ALA A 239 -14.41 2.89 -19.40
N TYR A 240 -13.59 3.93 -19.23
CA TYR A 240 -14.03 5.31 -19.29
C TYR A 240 -14.64 5.65 -20.64
N GLU A 241 -14.01 5.30 -21.77
CA GLU A 241 -14.53 5.58 -23.11
C GLU A 241 -15.88 4.92 -23.39
N ILE A 242 -16.08 3.71 -22.86
CA ILE A 242 -17.38 3.05 -22.93
C ILE A 242 -18.42 3.85 -22.13
N ALA A 243 -18.07 4.22 -20.88
CA ALA A 243 -18.97 4.98 -20.01
C ALA A 243 -19.28 6.39 -20.54
N LYS A 244 -18.31 7.04 -21.18
CA LYS A 244 -18.47 8.38 -21.76
C LYS A 244 -19.55 8.47 -22.85
N LYS A 245 -19.87 7.37 -23.51
CA LYS A 245 -20.98 7.33 -24.50
C LYS A 245 -22.34 7.52 -23.86
N GLU A 246 -22.47 7.26 -22.56
CA GLU A 246 -23.76 7.34 -21.82
C GLU A 246 -23.76 8.40 -20.73
N THR A 247 -22.59 8.93 -20.33
CA THR A 247 -22.43 9.89 -19.23
C THR A 247 -21.40 10.95 -19.60
N ASP A 248 -21.70 12.22 -19.32
CA ASP A 248 -20.70 13.29 -19.53
C ASP A 248 -19.81 13.41 -18.29
N CYS A 249 -18.58 12.93 -18.40
CA CYS A 249 -17.59 12.93 -17.33
C CYS A 249 -16.17 13.11 -17.90
N GLN A 250 -15.19 13.30 -17.02
CA GLN A 250 -13.78 13.37 -17.35
C GLN A 250 -12.97 12.37 -16.49
N LEU A 251 -11.86 11.87 -17.05
CA LEU A 251 -10.95 10.97 -16.36
C LEU A 251 -9.64 11.68 -16.02
N VAL A 252 -9.22 11.58 -14.77
CA VAL A 252 -7.90 12.03 -14.32
C VAL A 252 -7.09 10.83 -13.84
N LEU A 253 -5.96 10.58 -14.51
CA LEU A 253 -4.97 9.59 -14.10
C LEU A 253 -3.84 10.32 -13.38
N LEU A 254 -3.58 9.98 -12.13
CA LEU A 254 -2.49 10.55 -11.34
C LEU A 254 -1.55 9.44 -10.88
N GLY A 255 -0.27 9.57 -11.19
CA GLY A 255 0.69 8.59 -10.73
C GLY A 255 2.13 9.07 -10.81
N ASN A 256 3.01 8.25 -10.25
CA ASN A 256 4.43 8.42 -10.36
C ASN A 256 5.03 7.20 -11.06
N TYR A 257 6.15 7.38 -11.70
CA TYR A 257 7.03 6.29 -12.12
C TYR A 257 8.45 6.59 -11.64
N ALA A 258 9.18 5.55 -11.31
CA ALA A 258 10.58 5.68 -10.96
C ALA A 258 11.42 5.64 -12.23
N THR A 259 12.44 6.48 -12.32
CA THR A 259 13.34 6.54 -13.48
C THR A 259 14.17 5.27 -13.66
N ASP A 260 14.27 4.47 -12.61
CA ASP A 260 14.93 3.17 -12.55
C ASP A 260 13.99 1.97 -12.77
N ASP A 261 12.71 2.22 -13.09
CA ASP A 261 11.71 1.20 -13.48
C ASP A 261 11.38 1.32 -14.99
N PRO A 262 12.08 0.59 -15.87
CA PRO A 262 11.83 0.66 -17.31
C PRO A 262 10.40 0.27 -17.71
N GLY A 263 9.78 -0.65 -16.96
CA GLY A 263 8.39 -1.06 -17.18
C GLY A 263 7.40 0.06 -16.88
N GLY A 264 7.69 0.85 -15.84
CA GLY A 264 6.89 2.01 -15.45
C GLY A 264 6.93 3.12 -16.49
N ASP A 265 8.11 3.44 -17.04
CA ASP A 265 8.26 4.44 -18.10
C ASP A 265 7.53 4.03 -19.38
N GLU A 266 7.64 2.76 -19.78
CA GLU A 266 6.93 2.26 -20.96
C GLU A 266 5.40 2.36 -20.78
N MET A 267 4.88 1.93 -19.63
CA MET A 267 3.45 2.02 -19.33
C MET A 267 2.97 3.48 -19.30
N TYR A 268 3.75 4.37 -18.71
CA TYR A 268 3.45 5.80 -18.71
C TYR A 268 3.34 6.35 -20.14
N ARG A 269 4.32 6.07 -21.02
CA ARG A 269 4.29 6.53 -22.41
C ARG A 269 3.05 6.02 -23.17
N LYS A 270 2.72 4.72 -23.01
CA LYS A 270 1.52 4.13 -23.59
C LYS A 270 0.25 4.81 -23.07
N THR A 271 0.20 5.09 -21.77
CA THR A 271 -0.94 5.76 -21.14
C THR A 271 -1.12 7.18 -21.65
N VAL A 272 -0.03 7.97 -21.75
CA VAL A 272 -0.07 9.33 -22.29
C VAL A 272 -0.49 9.33 -23.77
N GLN A 273 0.04 8.41 -24.56
CA GLN A 273 -0.36 8.30 -25.96
C GLN A 273 -1.86 8.00 -26.09
N ARG A 274 -2.35 7.02 -25.33
CA ARG A 274 -3.75 6.62 -25.34
C ARG A 274 -4.68 7.74 -24.85
N ALA A 275 -4.24 8.50 -23.82
CA ALA A 275 -4.97 9.65 -23.30
C ALA A 275 -5.14 10.77 -24.33
N LYS A 276 -4.15 11.00 -25.22
CA LYS A 276 -4.24 11.99 -26.31
C LYS A 276 -5.28 11.63 -27.38
N GLU A 277 -5.61 10.34 -27.50
CA GLU A 277 -6.60 9.85 -28.46
C GLU A 277 -8.02 9.88 -27.87
N SER A 278 -8.17 10.19 -26.59
CA SER A 278 -9.43 10.16 -25.85
C SER A 278 -9.81 11.56 -25.39
N GLU A 279 -11.09 11.90 -25.48
CA GLU A 279 -11.61 13.18 -25.00
C GLU A 279 -11.63 13.23 -23.47
N ASP A 280 -11.34 14.40 -22.89
CA ASP A 280 -11.42 14.68 -21.46
C ASP A 280 -10.63 13.69 -20.56
N VAL A 281 -9.48 13.21 -21.04
CA VAL A 281 -8.53 12.42 -20.25
C VAL A 281 -7.31 13.27 -19.92
N THR A 282 -7.02 13.43 -18.63
CA THR A 282 -5.84 14.14 -18.11
C THR A 282 -4.90 13.17 -17.42
N VAL A 283 -3.60 13.23 -17.75
CA VAL A 283 -2.55 12.44 -17.08
C VAL A 283 -1.65 13.37 -16.30
N LEU A 284 -1.57 13.19 -14.98
CA LEU A 284 -0.72 13.93 -14.06
C LEU A 284 0.39 13.01 -13.55
N VAL A 285 1.63 13.50 -13.53
CA VAL A 285 2.79 12.67 -13.18
C VAL A 285 3.83 13.46 -12.40
N ASN A 286 4.43 12.81 -11.40
CA ASN A 286 5.58 13.32 -10.64
C ASN A 286 5.40 14.77 -10.14
N LEU A 287 4.26 15.06 -9.50
CA LEU A 287 3.95 16.39 -9.00
C LEU A 287 4.72 16.70 -7.70
N GLU A 288 5.21 17.93 -7.53
CA GLU A 288 5.96 18.35 -6.33
C GLU A 288 5.16 18.16 -5.02
N ASN A 289 3.87 18.49 -5.02
CA ASN A 289 2.98 18.31 -3.85
C ASN A 289 2.05 17.12 -4.06
N ASN A 290 2.62 15.98 -4.40
CA ASN A 290 1.86 14.79 -4.80
C ASN A 290 0.80 14.38 -3.76
N ASP A 291 1.13 14.37 -2.47
CA ASP A 291 0.23 13.91 -1.40
C ASP A 291 -1.01 14.80 -1.25
N LEU A 292 -0.84 16.12 -1.27
CA LEU A 292 -1.98 17.05 -1.27
C LEU A 292 -2.80 16.95 -2.55
N THR A 293 -2.14 16.71 -3.69
CA THR A 293 -2.84 16.53 -4.98
C THR A 293 -3.64 15.22 -4.99
N VAL A 294 -3.09 14.13 -4.46
CA VAL A 294 -3.82 12.85 -4.25
C VAL A 294 -5.04 13.08 -3.36
N ASN A 295 -4.85 13.76 -2.21
CA ASN A 295 -5.93 14.09 -1.28
C ASN A 295 -7.05 14.86 -1.98
N ALA A 296 -6.70 15.93 -2.66
CA ALA A 296 -7.65 16.77 -3.39
C ALA A 296 -8.39 15.99 -4.49
N LEU A 297 -7.65 15.19 -5.29
CA LEU A 297 -8.24 14.43 -6.38
C LEU A 297 -9.22 13.36 -5.86
N GLN A 298 -8.86 12.63 -4.81
CA GLN A 298 -9.77 11.64 -4.23
C GLN A 298 -11.05 12.29 -3.67
N ARG A 299 -10.97 13.48 -3.05
CA ARG A 299 -12.15 14.20 -2.52
C ARG A 299 -13.08 14.74 -3.58
N LEU A 300 -12.55 15.25 -4.67
CA LEU A 300 -13.34 15.86 -5.74
C LEU A 300 -13.81 14.85 -6.78
N SER A 301 -13.25 13.66 -6.79
CA SER A 301 -13.70 12.58 -7.67
C SER A 301 -15.09 12.08 -7.24
N LYS A 302 -15.96 11.85 -8.22
CA LYS A 302 -17.23 11.15 -7.98
C LYS A 302 -17.04 9.67 -7.76
N ILE A 303 -15.97 9.10 -8.34
CA ILE A 303 -15.58 7.69 -8.25
C ILE A 303 -14.07 7.62 -8.37
N VAL A 304 -13.44 6.79 -7.54
CA VAL A 304 -12.04 6.38 -7.73
C VAL A 304 -12.02 4.96 -8.30
N ILE A 305 -11.19 4.74 -9.31
CA ILE A 305 -11.04 3.44 -9.98
C ILE A 305 -9.70 2.83 -9.55
N GLN A 306 -9.73 1.63 -8.99
CA GLN A 306 -8.56 0.84 -8.68
C GLN A 306 -8.72 -0.57 -9.29
N LYS A 307 -8.86 -0.61 -10.62
CA LYS A 307 -9.08 -1.82 -11.39
C LYS A 307 -7.75 -2.56 -11.61
N SER A 308 -7.04 -2.85 -10.53
CA SER A 308 -5.82 -3.64 -10.58
C SER A 308 -6.13 -5.09 -11.00
N THR A 309 -5.22 -5.70 -11.77
CA THR A 309 -5.25 -7.13 -12.09
C THR A 309 -4.48 -7.96 -11.08
N ARG A 310 -3.58 -7.32 -10.31
CA ARG A 310 -2.89 -7.85 -9.13
C ARG A 310 -2.66 -6.73 -8.12
N GLU A 311 -2.85 -7.03 -6.83
CA GLU A 311 -2.69 -6.04 -5.77
C GLU A 311 -2.39 -6.70 -4.43
N GLY A 312 -1.34 -6.26 -3.74
CA GLY A 312 -1.06 -6.70 -2.37
C GLY A 312 -2.11 -6.20 -1.38
N PHE A 313 -2.39 -4.89 -1.42
CA PHE A 313 -3.45 -4.29 -0.61
C PHE A 313 -4.18 -3.16 -1.36
N GLY A 314 -3.44 -2.17 -1.92
CA GLY A 314 -4.02 -1.02 -2.61
C GLY A 314 -4.49 0.07 -1.64
N LEU A 315 -3.55 0.78 -1.01
CA LEU A 315 -3.85 1.86 -0.05
C LEU A 315 -4.80 2.93 -0.62
N THR A 316 -4.71 3.20 -1.92
CA THR A 316 -5.58 4.14 -2.64
C THR A 316 -7.07 3.85 -2.41
N VAL A 317 -7.47 2.58 -2.25
CA VAL A 317 -8.86 2.21 -1.94
C VAL A 317 -9.26 2.74 -0.57
N SER A 318 -8.50 2.44 0.48
CA SER A 318 -8.75 2.96 1.83
C SER A 318 -8.69 4.48 1.88
N GLU A 319 -7.75 5.11 1.15
CA GLU A 319 -7.62 6.57 1.06
C GLU A 319 -8.86 7.22 0.45
N ALA A 320 -9.36 6.69 -0.67
CA ALA A 320 -10.56 7.21 -1.32
C ALA A 320 -11.82 7.02 -0.45
N LEU A 321 -12.00 5.82 0.11
CA LEU A 321 -13.10 5.53 1.03
C LEU A 321 -13.06 6.38 2.30
N TRP A 322 -11.86 6.68 2.84
CA TRP A 322 -11.69 7.59 3.98
C TRP A 322 -12.20 9.00 3.69
N LYS A 323 -12.08 9.44 2.45
CA LYS A 323 -12.55 10.74 1.96
C LYS A 323 -14.04 10.75 1.56
N GLY A 324 -14.71 9.60 1.72
CA GLY A 324 -16.12 9.45 1.37
C GLY A 324 -16.37 9.27 -0.13
N THR A 325 -15.37 8.86 -0.88
CA THR A 325 -15.48 8.62 -2.32
C THR A 325 -15.60 7.12 -2.61
N PRO A 326 -16.68 6.65 -3.26
CA PRO A 326 -16.86 5.24 -3.59
C PRO A 326 -15.81 4.76 -4.59
N VAL A 327 -15.44 3.48 -4.49
CA VAL A 327 -14.39 2.89 -5.30
C VAL A 327 -14.93 1.78 -6.19
N ILE A 328 -14.48 1.76 -7.46
CA ILE A 328 -14.62 0.59 -8.33
C ILE A 328 -13.25 -0.09 -8.34
N GLY A 329 -13.17 -1.27 -7.74
CA GLY A 329 -11.92 -2.03 -7.56
C GLY A 329 -11.90 -3.34 -8.32
N GLY A 330 -10.72 -3.77 -8.77
CA GLY A 330 -10.52 -5.12 -9.28
C GLY A 330 -10.75 -6.16 -8.16
N LYS A 331 -11.37 -7.28 -8.49
CA LYS A 331 -11.66 -8.37 -7.54
C LYS A 331 -10.40 -9.21 -7.28
N VAL A 332 -9.35 -8.56 -6.76
CA VAL A 332 -8.04 -9.18 -6.55
C VAL A 332 -7.40 -8.74 -5.23
N GLY A 333 -6.58 -9.61 -4.66
CA GLY A 333 -5.72 -9.35 -3.50
C GLY A 333 -6.43 -8.62 -2.35
N GLY A 334 -5.75 -7.68 -1.74
CA GLY A 334 -6.28 -6.93 -0.60
C GLY A 334 -7.39 -5.93 -0.92
N ILE A 335 -7.70 -5.67 -2.21
CA ILE A 335 -8.86 -4.82 -2.60
C ILE A 335 -10.16 -5.45 -2.12
N ILE A 336 -10.28 -6.78 -2.19
CA ILE A 336 -11.49 -7.53 -1.80
C ILE A 336 -11.84 -7.27 -0.32
N ASN A 337 -10.85 -7.03 0.54
CA ASN A 337 -11.08 -6.77 1.97
C ASN A 337 -11.54 -5.34 2.26
N GLN A 338 -11.30 -4.43 1.33
CA GLN A 338 -11.60 -3.01 1.50
C GLN A 338 -12.95 -2.62 0.89
N ILE A 339 -13.38 -3.35 -0.14
CA ILE A 339 -14.65 -3.10 -0.82
C ILE A 339 -15.67 -4.16 -0.41
N ILE A 340 -16.75 -3.72 0.24
CA ILE A 340 -17.95 -4.52 0.44
C ILE A 340 -18.87 -4.21 -0.73
N ASP A 341 -18.95 -5.15 -1.65
CA ASP A 341 -19.65 -4.97 -2.93
C ASP A 341 -21.07 -4.44 -2.74
N GLY A 342 -21.41 -3.37 -3.45
CA GLY A 342 -22.70 -2.67 -3.35
C GLY A 342 -22.87 -1.79 -2.11
N LYS A 343 -21.89 -1.70 -1.16
CA LYS A 343 -22.03 -0.89 0.07
C LYS A 343 -21.08 0.30 0.14
N ASN A 344 -19.84 0.16 -0.27
CA ASN A 344 -18.86 1.26 -0.32
C ASN A 344 -18.16 1.37 -1.68
N GLY A 345 -18.62 0.58 -2.64
CA GLY A 345 -18.06 0.50 -3.98
C GLY A 345 -18.49 -0.77 -4.68
N TYR A 346 -17.82 -1.09 -5.79
CA TYR A 346 -18.05 -2.30 -6.56
C TYR A 346 -16.74 -3.03 -6.86
N LEU A 347 -16.79 -4.36 -6.81
CA LEU A 347 -15.73 -5.25 -7.29
C LEU A 347 -16.04 -5.65 -8.73
N VAL A 348 -15.05 -5.54 -9.62
CA VAL A 348 -15.18 -5.85 -11.05
C VAL A 348 -14.09 -6.80 -11.53
N GLU A 349 -14.41 -7.63 -12.50
CA GLU A 349 -13.49 -8.61 -13.07
C GLU A 349 -12.98 -8.18 -14.45
N ASP A 350 -13.74 -7.37 -15.20
CA ASP A 350 -13.38 -6.91 -16.52
C ASP A 350 -13.66 -5.44 -16.80
N ILE A 351 -13.32 -5.00 -18.02
CA ILE A 351 -13.47 -3.62 -18.49
C ILE A 351 -14.95 -3.23 -18.65
N ASN A 352 -15.79 -4.14 -19.12
CA ASN A 352 -17.20 -3.86 -19.36
C ASN A 352 -17.96 -3.69 -18.04
N GLU A 353 -17.71 -4.57 -17.07
CA GLU A 353 -18.25 -4.41 -15.71
C GLU A 353 -17.83 -3.07 -15.11
N CYS A 354 -16.54 -2.69 -15.24
CA CYS A 354 -16.04 -1.40 -14.77
C CYS A 354 -16.82 -0.25 -15.41
N ALA A 355 -17.00 -0.26 -16.73
CA ALA A 355 -17.76 0.76 -17.46
C ALA A 355 -19.21 0.84 -16.98
N GLN A 356 -19.88 -0.30 -16.81
CA GLN A 356 -21.27 -0.33 -16.32
C GLN A 356 -21.40 0.23 -14.90
N LYS A 357 -20.42 -0.04 -14.02
CA LYS A 357 -20.43 0.53 -12.65
C LYS A 357 -20.12 2.02 -12.65
N ILE A 358 -19.28 2.52 -13.56
CA ILE A 358 -19.06 3.96 -13.77
C ILE A 358 -20.39 4.62 -14.14
N ILE A 359 -21.08 4.12 -15.17
CA ILE A 359 -22.36 4.65 -15.64
C ILE A 359 -23.39 4.65 -14.50
N TYR A 360 -23.51 3.53 -13.81
CA TYR A 360 -24.47 3.35 -12.73
C TYR A 360 -24.23 4.36 -11.60
N LEU A 361 -23.01 4.46 -11.11
CA LEU A 361 -22.67 5.38 -10.04
C LEU A 361 -22.76 6.84 -10.46
N LEU A 362 -22.42 7.23 -11.70
CA LEU A 362 -22.55 8.63 -12.13
C LEU A 362 -23.99 9.09 -12.20
N LYS A 363 -24.94 8.20 -12.52
CA LYS A 363 -26.38 8.52 -12.60
C LYS A 363 -27.07 8.63 -11.23
N ASP A 364 -26.47 8.12 -10.13
CA ASP A 364 -27.10 8.09 -8.80
C ASP A 364 -26.21 8.78 -7.75
N GLU A 365 -26.49 10.06 -7.51
CA GLU A 365 -25.74 10.86 -6.52
C GLU A 365 -26.00 10.40 -5.08
N GLU A 366 -27.25 10.03 -4.79
CA GLU A 366 -27.63 9.63 -3.44
C GLU A 366 -26.95 8.32 -3.05
N LEU A 367 -26.89 7.36 -3.97
CA LEU A 367 -26.16 6.12 -3.77
C LEU A 367 -24.67 6.38 -3.52
N ARG A 368 -24.03 7.29 -4.29
CA ARG A 368 -22.63 7.65 -4.07
C ARG A 368 -22.40 8.23 -2.67
N LYS A 369 -23.31 9.09 -2.17
CA LYS A 369 -23.22 9.66 -0.82
C LYS A 369 -23.31 8.57 0.25
N GLN A 370 -24.28 7.67 0.13
CA GLN A 370 -24.48 6.55 1.05
C GLN A 370 -23.25 5.61 1.06
N MET A 371 -22.74 5.27 -0.12
CA MET A 371 -21.52 4.46 -0.25
C MET A 371 -20.29 5.15 0.36
N GLY A 372 -20.15 6.45 0.14
CA GLY A 372 -19.06 7.24 0.69
C GLY A 372 -19.09 7.28 2.22
N GLU A 373 -20.25 7.54 2.82
CA GLU A 373 -20.39 7.54 4.28
C GLU A 373 -20.09 6.16 4.88
N PHE A 374 -20.67 5.11 4.31
CA PHE A 374 -20.38 3.74 4.75
C PHE A 374 -18.89 3.42 4.61
N GLY A 375 -18.25 3.80 3.48
CA GLY A 375 -16.84 3.60 3.21
C GLY A 375 -15.97 4.27 4.25
N LYS A 376 -16.23 5.53 4.59
CA LYS A 376 -15.52 6.29 5.61
C LYS A 376 -15.56 5.61 6.98
N GLN A 377 -16.76 5.18 7.42
CA GLN A 377 -16.92 4.45 8.68
C GLN A 377 -16.22 3.08 8.66
N TYR A 378 -16.26 2.40 7.53
CA TYR A 378 -15.58 1.12 7.37
C TYR A 378 -14.05 1.25 7.47
N VAL A 379 -13.45 2.26 6.82
CA VAL A 379 -12.02 2.57 6.93
C VAL A 379 -11.67 3.00 8.35
N LYS A 380 -12.47 3.87 8.98
CA LYS A 380 -12.25 4.29 10.37
C LYS A 380 -12.09 3.09 11.31
N LYS A 381 -12.94 2.08 11.15
CA LYS A 381 -12.94 0.88 12.00
C LYS A 381 -11.78 -0.07 11.69
N ASN A 382 -11.38 -0.21 10.41
CA ASN A 382 -10.57 -1.34 9.98
C ASN A 382 -9.18 -0.96 9.45
N PHE A 383 -8.97 0.25 8.94
CA PHE A 383 -7.78 0.56 8.14
C PHE A 383 -7.05 1.84 8.55
N LEU A 384 -7.27 2.36 9.78
CA LEU A 384 -6.46 3.46 10.29
C LEU A 384 -5.17 2.97 10.95
N ILE A 385 -4.15 3.82 10.91
CA ILE A 385 -2.82 3.53 11.48
C ILE A 385 -2.89 3.22 12.99
N THR A 386 -3.87 3.73 13.72
CA THR A 386 -4.09 3.41 15.14
C THR A 386 -4.43 1.95 15.37
N ARG A 387 -5.32 1.34 14.54
CA ARG A 387 -5.59 -0.08 14.58
C ARG A 387 -4.33 -0.88 14.24
N HIS A 388 -3.60 -0.47 13.21
CA HIS A 388 -2.37 -1.11 12.77
C HIS A 388 -1.28 -1.07 13.87
N LEU A 389 -1.11 0.08 14.52
CA LEU A 389 -0.21 0.24 15.67
C LEU A 389 -0.59 -0.70 16.82
N LEU A 390 -1.89 -0.81 17.15
CA LEU A 390 -2.37 -1.73 18.18
C LEU A 390 -2.07 -3.19 17.84
N ASP A 391 -2.24 -3.59 16.57
CA ASP A 391 -1.90 -4.94 16.12
C ASP A 391 -0.38 -5.23 16.26
N TYR A 392 0.48 -4.25 15.96
CA TYR A 392 1.92 -4.38 16.18
C TYR A 392 2.29 -4.42 17.67
N ILE A 393 1.63 -3.64 18.54
CA ILE A 393 1.82 -3.71 19.98
C ILE A 393 1.50 -5.13 20.50
N ARG A 394 0.40 -5.70 20.04
CA ARG A 394 0.00 -7.07 20.39
C ARG A 394 0.96 -8.13 19.85
N LEU A 395 1.44 -7.94 18.62
CA LEU A 395 2.49 -8.78 18.05
C LEU A 395 3.76 -8.72 18.89
N LEU A 396 4.24 -7.52 19.21
CA LEU A 396 5.47 -7.31 19.99
C LEU A 396 5.34 -7.83 21.43
N ASN A 397 4.22 -7.58 22.12
CA ASN A 397 3.95 -8.16 23.45
C ASN A 397 4.00 -9.69 23.44
N ARG A 398 3.62 -10.32 22.33
CA ARG A 398 3.65 -11.79 22.21
C ARG A 398 5.04 -12.33 21.89
N VAL A 399 5.84 -11.63 21.10
CA VAL A 399 7.14 -12.15 20.65
C VAL A 399 8.29 -11.74 21.57
N ILE A 400 8.17 -10.63 22.32
CA ILE A 400 9.18 -10.15 23.28
C ILE A 400 8.91 -10.70 24.69
N GLY A 401 7.60 -10.79 25.05
CA GLY A 401 7.15 -11.28 26.37
C GLY A 401 7.09 -12.76 26.42
#